data_c87c0b8a3c7cd54aba10972da8a5f269
#
_entry.id   c87c0b8a3c7cd54aba10972da8a5f269
#
_cell.length_a   1.000
_cell.length_b   1.000
_cell.length_c   1.000
_cell.angle_alpha   90.00
_cell.angle_beta   90.00
_cell.angle_gamma   90.00
#
_symmetry.space_group_name_H-M   'P 1'
#
loop_
_entity.id
_entity.type
_entity.pdbx_description
1 polymer ?
#
loop_
_entity_poly.entity_id
_entity_poly.type
_entity_poly.pdbx_seq_one_letter_code
_entity_poly.pdbx_strand_id
1 'polypeptide(L)'
;MKTAIVTGGTSGIGLGVAKMLLGKGYYVYTTYVGADFTEKIENFEPIKVDQTNREELYRFIAHIKEKCSSIDCIVCNAGMTIRKSFTETTDYDWDCMMEVAVNSHYILVRELYSLIPAGSRIIFTGSQMGLMPHAMVLSYGVTKAAVHALAKNLVKEFEGTGTTVNAIVPGFVETPWQKEKPEEIKQNIYRKTAIHRFASVEEVVDAYRFCIENPFVNGSLIEVNGGYSYK
;
A
#
# COMPACT_ATOMS: atom_id res chain seq x y z
N MET A 1 -21.78 -1.21 10.32
CA MET A 1 -20.57 -1.97 9.93
C MET A 1 -19.53 -0.93 9.53
N LYS A 2 -18.27 -1.07 9.94
CA LYS A 2 -17.18 -0.19 9.52
C LYS A 2 -16.83 -0.40 8.06
N THR A 3 -16.39 0.65 7.39
CA THR A 3 -16.00 0.58 5.97
C THR A 3 -14.50 0.78 5.80
N ALA A 4 -13.89 -0.03 4.95
CA ALA A 4 -12.50 0.13 4.57
C ALA A 4 -12.30 0.15 3.05
N ILE A 5 -11.25 0.85 2.61
CA ILE A 5 -10.76 0.81 1.24
C ILE A 5 -9.34 0.26 1.26
N VAL A 6 -9.05 -0.72 0.39
CA VAL A 6 -7.70 -1.27 0.21
C VAL A 6 -7.35 -1.21 -1.28
N THR A 7 -6.42 -0.36 -1.69
CA THR A 7 -6.00 -0.35 -3.10
C THR A 7 -5.09 -1.54 -3.40
N GLY A 8 -5.34 -2.25 -4.52
CA GLY A 8 -4.59 -3.47 -4.87
C GLY A 8 -4.83 -4.63 -3.91
N GLY A 9 -6.08 -4.79 -3.41
CA GLY A 9 -6.42 -5.75 -2.34
C GLY A 9 -6.82 -7.14 -2.82
N THR A 10 -6.56 -7.52 -4.06
CA THR A 10 -6.87 -8.87 -4.58
C THR A 10 -5.67 -9.83 -4.61
N SER A 11 -4.49 -9.37 -4.19
CA SER A 11 -3.28 -10.20 -4.14
C SER A 11 -2.28 -9.73 -3.08
N GLY A 12 -1.34 -10.60 -2.74
CA GLY A 12 -0.20 -10.28 -1.89
C GLY A 12 -0.57 -9.61 -0.57
N ILE A 13 0.18 -8.56 -0.20
CA ILE A 13 -0.03 -7.79 1.05
C ILE A 13 -1.46 -7.22 1.10
N GLY A 14 -1.93 -6.62 -0.01
CA GLY A 14 -3.26 -6.01 -0.06
C GLY A 14 -4.38 -7.00 0.26
N LEU A 15 -4.33 -8.23 -0.29
CA LEU A 15 -5.31 -9.28 0.02
C LEU A 15 -5.22 -9.73 1.48
N GLY A 16 -4.00 -9.88 2.01
CA GLY A 16 -3.80 -10.21 3.42
C GLY A 16 -4.43 -9.15 4.34
N VAL A 17 -4.21 -7.86 4.03
CA VAL A 17 -4.81 -6.75 4.78
C VAL A 17 -6.34 -6.74 4.63
N ALA A 18 -6.86 -6.94 3.42
CA ALA A 18 -8.30 -7.02 3.20
C ALA A 18 -8.95 -8.15 4.02
N LYS A 19 -8.37 -9.36 4.00
CA LYS A 19 -8.84 -10.49 4.80
C LYS A 19 -8.78 -10.20 6.31
N MET A 20 -7.75 -9.54 6.79
CA MET A 20 -7.64 -9.12 8.19
C MET A 20 -8.75 -8.11 8.57
N LEU A 21 -9.04 -7.12 7.70
CA LEU A 21 -10.12 -6.16 7.93
C LEU A 21 -11.51 -6.81 7.91
N LEU A 22 -11.77 -7.73 6.97
CA LEU A 22 -12.99 -8.54 6.94
C LEU A 22 -13.18 -9.33 8.24
N GLY A 23 -12.12 -9.98 8.73
CA GLY A 23 -12.13 -10.68 10.02
C GLY A 23 -12.39 -9.78 11.23
N LYS A 24 -12.23 -8.45 11.09
CA LYS A 24 -12.58 -7.44 12.07
C LYS A 24 -13.98 -6.82 11.86
N GLY A 25 -14.77 -7.36 10.94
CA GLY A 25 -16.14 -6.92 10.68
C GLY A 25 -16.24 -5.67 9.82
N TYR A 26 -15.21 -5.34 9.01
CA TYR A 26 -15.32 -4.28 8.03
C TYR A 26 -16.00 -4.77 6.75
N TYR A 27 -16.69 -3.87 6.06
CA TYR A 27 -16.95 -4.00 4.63
C TYR A 27 -15.74 -3.44 3.88
N VAL A 28 -15.19 -4.17 2.91
CA VAL A 28 -13.95 -3.80 2.24
C VAL A 28 -14.19 -3.58 0.75
N TYR A 29 -14.04 -2.35 0.31
CA TYR A 29 -13.88 -2.02 -1.11
C TYR A 29 -12.42 -2.15 -1.50
N THR A 30 -12.16 -2.74 -2.66
CA THR A 30 -10.78 -2.85 -3.15
C THR A 30 -10.66 -2.59 -4.63
N THR A 31 -9.52 -2.03 -5.03
CA THR A 31 -9.17 -1.91 -6.45
C THR A 31 -8.27 -3.06 -6.89
N TYR A 32 -8.33 -3.41 -8.18
CA TYR A 32 -7.41 -4.34 -8.81
C TYR A 32 -7.20 -4.00 -10.28
N VAL A 33 -6.12 -4.55 -10.87
CA VAL A 33 -5.81 -4.47 -12.30
C VAL A 33 -5.45 -5.86 -12.84
N GLY A 34 -5.62 -6.09 -14.12
CA GLY A 34 -5.31 -7.38 -14.76
C GLY A 34 -6.49 -8.34 -14.81
N ALA A 35 -6.24 -9.63 -14.52
CA ALA A 35 -7.28 -10.67 -14.59
C ALA A 35 -8.37 -10.45 -13.54
N ASP A 36 -9.60 -10.79 -13.89
CA ASP A 36 -10.74 -10.59 -13.01
C ASP A 36 -10.63 -11.45 -11.75
N PHE A 37 -10.95 -10.85 -10.63
CA PHE A 37 -11.01 -11.52 -9.35
C PHE A 37 -12.34 -12.27 -9.23
N THR A 38 -12.30 -13.59 -9.15
CA THR A 38 -13.47 -14.46 -9.21
C THR A 38 -13.89 -15.06 -7.87
N GLU A 39 -13.04 -14.95 -6.84
CA GLU A 39 -13.35 -15.45 -5.50
C GLU A 39 -14.49 -14.61 -4.88
N LYS A 40 -15.55 -15.29 -4.42
CA LYS A 40 -16.65 -14.63 -3.72
C LYS A 40 -16.35 -14.61 -2.23
N ILE A 41 -16.11 -13.43 -1.69
CA ILE A 41 -15.87 -13.20 -0.26
C ILE A 41 -16.97 -12.28 0.25
N GLU A 42 -17.60 -12.65 1.34
CA GLU A 42 -18.64 -11.82 1.97
C GLU A 42 -18.08 -10.49 2.44
N ASN A 43 -18.83 -9.40 2.25
CA ASN A 43 -18.42 -8.03 2.59
C ASN A 43 -17.15 -7.53 1.90
N PHE A 44 -16.79 -8.11 0.75
CA PHE A 44 -15.64 -7.75 -0.05
C PHE A 44 -16.06 -7.40 -1.48
N GLU A 45 -15.80 -6.19 -1.92
CA GLU A 45 -16.17 -5.68 -3.24
C GLU A 45 -14.93 -5.29 -4.06
N PRO A 46 -14.44 -6.17 -4.93
CA PRO A 46 -13.34 -5.85 -5.84
C PRO A 46 -13.83 -5.09 -7.06
N ILE A 47 -13.21 -3.95 -7.35
CA ILE A 47 -13.53 -3.08 -8.47
C ILE A 47 -12.28 -2.94 -9.35
N LYS A 48 -12.45 -3.16 -10.65
CA LYS A 48 -11.34 -3.05 -11.60
C LYS A 48 -11.02 -1.58 -11.85
N VAL A 49 -9.80 -1.18 -11.51
CA VAL A 49 -9.31 0.20 -11.62
C VAL A 49 -7.82 0.17 -11.95
N ASP A 50 -7.45 0.67 -13.10
CA ASP A 50 -6.06 0.99 -13.39
C ASP A 50 -5.73 2.35 -12.76
N GLN A 51 -4.89 2.34 -11.72
CA GLN A 51 -4.52 3.57 -11.00
C GLN A 51 -3.53 4.46 -11.77
N THR A 52 -3.06 4.04 -12.95
CA THR A 52 -2.41 4.95 -13.92
C THR A 52 -3.43 5.79 -14.67
N ASN A 53 -4.70 5.38 -14.68
CA ASN A 53 -5.81 6.06 -15.35
C ASN A 53 -6.65 6.86 -14.34
N ARG A 54 -6.47 8.17 -14.33
CA ARG A 54 -7.21 9.07 -13.42
C ARG A 54 -8.72 9.02 -13.60
N GLU A 55 -9.23 8.80 -14.81
CA GLU A 55 -10.68 8.71 -15.05
C GLU A 55 -11.26 7.48 -14.36
N GLU A 56 -10.57 6.34 -14.40
CA GLU A 56 -10.99 5.14 -13.67
C GLU A 56 -10.94 5.35 -12.17
N LEU A 57 -9.89 6.00 -11.66
CA LEU A 57 -9.78 6.36 -10.25
C LEU A 57 -10.94 7.28 -9.81
N TYR A 58 -11.27 8.31 -10.58
CA TYR A 58 -12.39 9.19 -10.25
C TYR A 58 -13.74 8.50 -10.33
N ARG A 59 -13.94 7.55 -11.27
CA ARG A 59 -15.15 6.70 -11.30
C ARG A 59 -15.27 5.84 -10.05
N PHE A 60 -14.17 5.23 -9.63
CA PHE A 60 -14.11 4.48 -8.36
C PHE A 60 -14.47 5.38 -7.17
N ILE A 61 -13.87 6.56 -7.07
CA ILE A 61 -14.15 7.52 -5.99
C ILE A 61 -15.62 7.94 -5.99
N ALA A 62 -16.21 8.21 -7.15
CA ALA A 62 -17.63 8.53 -7.28
C ALA A 62 -18.52 7.38 -6.80
N HIS A 63 -18.20 6.14 -7.18
CA HIS A 63 -18.89 4.94 -6.69
C HIS A 63 -18.82 4.84 -5.14
N ILE A 64 -17.65 5.06 -4.55
CA ILE A 64 -17.50 5.06 -3.09
C ILE A 64 -18.35 6.16 -2.43
N LYS A 65 -18.34 7.38 -2.99
CA LYS A 65 -19.15 8.50 -2.47
C LYS A 65 -20.67 8.22 -2.54
N GLU A 66 -21.11 7.42 -3.52
CA GLU A 66 -22.52 7.00 -3.63
C GLU A 66 -22.87 5.92 -2.60
N LYS A 67 -21.97 4.97 -2.36
CA LYS A 67 -22.23 3.77 -1.55
C LYS A 67 -21.97 3.96 -0.05
N CYS A 68 -21.06 4.87 0.32
CA CYS A 68 -20.59 4.99 1.69
C CYS A 68 -20.91 6.35 2.28
N SER A 69 -21.42 6.36 3.50
CA SER A 69 -21.55 7.57 4.31
C SER A 69 -20.30 7.85 5.18
N SER A 70 -19.46 6.84 5.41
CA SER A 70 -18.22 6.99 6.16
C SER A 70 -17.19 5.92 5.76
N ILE A 71 -15.90 6.25 5.92
CA ILE A 71 -14.77 5.37 5.63
C ILE A 71 -13.83 5.37 6.84
N ASP A 72 -13.85 4.26 7.60
CA ASP A 72 -13.11 4.15 8.85
C ASP A 72 -11.63 3.77 8.65
N CYS A 73 -11.28 3.18 7.50
CA CYS A 73 -9.91 2.79 7.20
C CYS A 73 -9.61 2.93 5.70
N ILE A 74 -8.49 3.57 5.36
CA ILE A 74 -7.96 3.60 3.99
C ILE A 74 -6.56 3.00 4.00
N VAL A 75 -6.35 1.98 3.18
CA VAL A 75 -5.04 1.36 2.94
C VAL A 75 -4.61 1.61 1.50
N CYS A 76 -3.69 2.52 1.34
CA CYS A 76 -3.05 2.88 0.08
C CYS A 76 -1.90 1.90 -0.21
N ASN A 77 -2.24 0.75 -0.82
CA ASN A 77 -1.30 -0.36 -1.03
C ASN A 77 -0.91 -0.57 -2.48
N ALA A 78 -1.74 -0.21 -3.45
CA ALA A 78 -1.43 -0.42 -4.86
C ALA A 78 -0.04 0.15 -5.22
N GLY A 79 0.67 -0.58 -6.06
CA GLY A 79 1.99 -0.20 -6.50
C GLY A 79 2.46 -1.07 -7.65
N MET A 80 3.45 -0.58 -8.37
CA MET A 80 4.12 -1.31 -9.43
C MET A 80 5.63 -1.08 -9.37
N THR A 81 6.40 -1.92 -10.04
CA THR A 81 7.85 -1.77 -10.17
C THR A 81 8.25 -1.92 -11.62
N ILE A 82 8.97 -0.94 -12.14
CA ILE A 82 9.65 -1.01 -13.43
C ILE A 82 11.15 -1.10 -13.14
N ARG A 83 11.80 -2.14 -13.68
CA ARG A 83 13.22 -2.41 -13.51
C ARG A 83 13.96 -2.04 -14.78
N LYS A 84 14.61 -0.90 -14.76
CA LYS A 84 15.44 -0.39 -15.85
C LYS A 84 16.66 0.34 -15.29
N SER A 85 17.72 0.45 -16.08
CA SER A 85 18.82 1.34 -15.75
C SER A 85 18.36 2.80 -15.76
N PHE A 86 19.14 3.70 -15.17
CA PHE A 86 18.80 5.12 -15.11
C PHE A 86 18.54 5.71 -16.49
N THR A 87 19.40 5.39 -17.45
CA THR A 87 19.32 5.95 -18.82
C THR A 87 18.25 5.29 -19.69
N GLU A 88 17.76 4.10 -19.34
CA GLU A 88 16.70 3.39 -20.06
C GLU A 88 15.29 3.69 -19.49
N THR A 89 15.21 4.30 -18.30
CA THR A 89 13.93 4.71 -17.71
C THR A 89 13.37 5.88 -18.52
N THR A 90 12.25 5.68 -19.18
CA THR A 90 11.57 6.72 -19.97
C THR A 90 10.71 7.61 -19.07
N ASP A 91 10.34 8.81 -19.58
CA ASP A 91 9.39 9.70 -18.91
C ASP A 91 8.07 8.97 -18.62
N TYR A 92 7.59 8.16 -19.57
CA TYR A 92 6.39 7.36 -19.38
C TYR A 92 6.51 6.33 -18.21
N ASP A 93 7.66 5.64 -18.11
CA ASP A 93 7.91 4.72 -16.98
C ASP A 93 7.88 5.47 -15.64
N TRP A 94 8.51 6.65 -15.61
CA TRP A 94 8.53 7.53 -14.45
C TRP A 94 7.12 7.99 -14.06
N ASP A 95 6.36 8.51 -15.02
CA ASP A 95 5.02 9.02 -14.80
C ASP A 95 4.07 7.93 -14.32
N CYS A 96 4.11 6.73 -14.92
CA CYS A 96 3.33 5.59 -14.44
C CYS A 96 3.63 5.23 -12.99
N MET A 97 4.92 5.21 -12.60
CA MET A 97 5.33 4.89 -11.24
C MET A 97 4.83 5.95 -10.24
N MET A 98 4.94 7.23 -10.59
CA MET A 98 4.44 8.34 -9.76
C MET A 98 2.91 8.32 -9.69
N GLU A 99 2.24 8.05 -10.80
CA GLU A 99 0.77 8.04 -10.84
C GLU A 99 0.20 6.94 -9.93
N VAL A 100 0.67 5.68 -10.07
CA VAL A 100 0.16 4.56 -9.27
C VAL A 100 0.48 4.70 -7.79
N ALA A 101 1.71 5.09 -7.43
CA ALA A 101 2.15 5.00 -6.04
C ALA A 101 1.94 6.28 -5.23
N VAL A 102 1.92 7.45 -5.88
CA VAL A 102 1.87 8.75 -5.19
C VAL A 102 0.60 9.49 -5.52
N ASN A 103 0.37 9.82 -6.81
CA ASN A 103 -0.73 10.69 -7.20
C ASN A 103 -2.09 10.06 -6.92
N SER A 104 -2.28 8.77 -7.28
CA SER A 104 -3.56 8.08 -7.06
C SER A 104 -3.92 8.02 -5.58
N HIS A 105 -2.95 7.76 -4.72
CA HIS A 105 -3.17 7.69 -3.27
C HIS A 105 -3.48 9.07 -2.66
N TYR A 106 -2.75 10.10 -3.10
CA TYR A 106 -3.05 11.48 -2.71
C TYR A 106 -4.46 11.88 -3.15
N ILE A 107 -4.83 11.64 -4.41
CA ILE A 107 -6.15 11.95 -4.96
C ILE A 107 -7.23 11.20 -4.17
N LEU A 108 -7.05 9.90 -3.92
CA LEU A 108 -8.00 9.07 -3.18
C LEU A 108 -8.30 9.65 -1.79
N VAL A 109 -7.27 9.93 -1.00
CA VAL A 109 -7.45 10.47 0.36
C VAL A 109 -8.06 11.86 0.32
N ARG A 110 -7.61 12.74 -0.58
CA ARG A 110 -8.14 14.10 -0.72
C ARG A 110 -9.63 14.09 -1.10
N GLU A 111 -10.00 13.33 -2.10
CA GLU A 111 -11.36 13.29 -2.61
C GLU A 111 -12.36 12.64 -1.64
N LEU A 112 -11.89 11.74 -0.80
CA LEU A 112 -12.71 11.06 0.21
C LEU A 112 -12.63 11.73 1.59
N TYR A 113 -11.92 12.85 1.73
CA TYR A 113 -11.65 13.51 3.00
C TYR A 113 -12.92 13.75 3.84
N SER A 114 -14.01 14.21 3.22
CA SER A 114 -15.27 14.47 3.89
C SER A 114 -16.01 13.23 4.39
N LEU A 115 -15.61 12.03 3.93
CA LEU A 115 -16.17 10.75 4.36
C LEU A 115 -15.30 10.07 5.43
N ILE A 116 -14.18 10.68 5.84
CA ILE A 116 -13.26 10.11 6.83
C ILE A 116 -13.66 10.64 8.22
N PRO A 117 -14.36 9.85 9.05
CA PRO A 117 -14.75 10.30 10.38
C PRO A 117 -13.56 10.44 11.33
N ALA A 118 -13.75 11.17 12.41
CA ALA A 118 -12.76 11.25 13.49
C ALA A 118 -12.42 9.85 14.03
N GLY A 119 -11.13 9.62 14.30
CA GLY A 119 -10.64 8.34 14.79
C GLY A 119 -10.39 7.27 13.72
N SER A 120 -10.42 7.63 12.43
CA SER A 120 -10.11 6.73 11.31
C SER A 120 -8.63 6.35 11.21
N ARG A 121 -8.32 5.44 10.31
CA ARG A 121 -6.96 4.95 10.03
C ARG A 121 -6.61 5.11 8.56
N ILE A 122 -5.49 5.75 8.27
CA ILE A 122 -4.93 5.86 6.92
C ILE A 122 -3.55 5.24 6.95
N ILE A 123 -3.32 4.22 6.11
CA ILE A 123 -2.06 3.48 6.10
C ILE A 123 -1.56 3.35 4.67
N PHE A 124 -0.32 3.75 4.46
CA PHE A 124 0.36 3.62 3.18
C PHE A 124 1.30 2.41 3.17
N THR A 125 1.39 1.74 2.04
CA THR A 125 2.41 0.72 1.79
C THR A 125 3.65 1.38 1.21
N GLY A 126 4.61 1.66 2.07
CA GLY A 126 5.95 2.11 1.71
C GLY A 126 6.82 0.97 1.16
N SER A 127 8.11 1.11 1.34
CA SER A 127 9.12 0.07 1.07
C SER A 127 10.45 0.46 1.70
N GLN A 128 11.26 -0.51 2.10
CA GLN A 128 12.65 -0.26 2.47
C GLN A 128 13.46 0.42 1.36
N MET A 129 13.07 0.24 0.08
CA MET A 129 13.70 0.91 -1.05
C MET A 129 13.45 2.42 -1.10
N GLY A 130 12.48 2.93 -0.35
CA GLY A 130 12.30 4.35 -0.11
C GLY A 130 13.20 4.92 1.00
N LEU A 131 13.88 4.06 1.76
CA LEU A 131 14.85 4.45 2.80
C LEU A 131 16.29 4.19 2.36
N MET A 132 16.52 3.12 1.59
CA MET A 132 17.83 2.65 1.17
C MET A 132 17.91 2.53 -0.35
N PRO A 133 19.02 2.96 -0.98
CA PRO A 133 19.16 2.91 -2.43
C PRO A 133 19.25 1.46 -2.92
N HIS A 134 18.64 1.21 -4.09
CA HIS A 134 18.68 -0.08 -4.76
C HIS A 134 18.95 0.12 -6.26
N ALA A 135 19.83 -0.69 -6.83
CA ALA A 135 20.12 -0.64 -8.26
C ALA A 135 18.90 -1.04 -9.11
N MET A 136 18.79 -0.47 -10.30
CA MET A 136 17.76 -0.78 -11.32
C MET A 136 16.31 -0.47 -10.91
N VAL A 137 16.08 0.27 -9.84
CA VAL A 137 14.73 0.61 -9.34
C VAL A 137 14.68 2.04 -8.79
N LEU A 138 15.37 2.98 -9.44
CA LEU A 138 15.44 4.37 -8.99
C LEU A 138 14.05 4.99 -8.83
N SER A 139 13.20 4.91 -9.86
CA SER A 139 11.84 5.47 -9.82
C SER A 139 11.00 4.85 -8.71
N TYR A 140 11.09 3.54 -8.49
CA TYR A 140 10.41 2.87 -7.39
C TYR A 140 10.88 3.40 -6.01
N GLY A 141 12.19 3.52 -5.81
CA GLY A 141 12.75 4.07 -4.57
C GLY A 141 12.25 5.48 -4.31
N VAL A 142 12.25 6.34 -5.34
CA VAL A 142 11.75 7.71 -5.23
C VAL A 142 10.26 7.75 -4.92
N THR A 143 9.42 6.96 -5.61
CA THR A 143 7.98 6.91 -5.30
C THR A 143 7.71 6.44 -3.88
N LYS A 144 8.45 5.45 -3.38
CA LYS A 144 8.28 4.97 -2.01
C LYS A 144 8.78 5.98 -0.97
N ALA A 145 9.85 6.73 -1.25
CA ALA A 145 10.26 7.85 -0.40
C ALA A 145 9.19 8.97 -0.39
N ALA A 146 8.58 9.28 -1.54
CA ALA A 146 7.47 10.23 -1.62
C ALA A 146 6.25 9.75 -0.82
N VAL A 147 5.91 8.46 -0.87
CA VAL A 147 4.84 7.86 -0.05
C VAL A 147 5.14 8.01 1.46
N HIS A 148 6.39 7.80 1.88
CA HIS A 148 6.80 8.02 3.28
C HIS A 148 6.61 9.49 3.70
N ALA A 149 7.00 10.43 2.84
CA ALA A 149 6.82 11.85 3.08
C ALA A 149 5.32 12.22 3.10
N LEU A 150 4.51 11.67 2.17
CA LEU A 150 3.07 11.89 2.12
C LEU A 150 2.39 11.46 3.43
N ALA A 151 2.71 10.26 3.93
CA ALA A 151 2.16 9.76 5.19
C ALA A 151 2.48 10.70 6.37
N LYS A 152 3.73 11.18 6.45
CA LYS A 152 4.16 12.10 7.52
C LYS A 152 3.47 13.47 7.44
N ASN A 153 3.32 14.03 6.25
CA ASN A 153 2.72 15.35 6.08
C ASN A 153 1.21 15.34 6.26
N LEU A 154 0.52 14.29 5.84
CA LEU A 154 -0.93 14.15 6.00
C LEU A 154 -1.38 14.13 7.47
N VAL A 155 -0.50 13.82 8.43
CA VAL A 155 -0.83 13.91 9.86
C VAL A 155 -1.36 15.30 10.24
N LYS A 156 -0.84 16.35 9.61
CA LYS A 156 -1.28 17.72 9.89
C LYS A 156 -2.69 18.03 9.38
N GLU A 157 -3.10 17.40 8.28
CA GLU A 157 -4.44 17.56 7.73
C GLU A 157 -5.53 16.91 8.61
N PHE A 158 -5.13 15.98 9.49
CA PHE A 158 -6.03 15.28 10.42
C PHE A 158 -5.77 15.65 11.89
N GLU A 159 -5.04 16.74 12.17
CA GLU A 159 -4.73 17.19 13.53
C GLU A 159 -6.00 17.44 14.32
N GLY A 160 -6.06 16.96 15.57
CA GLY A 160 -7.23 17.12 16.47
C GLY A 160 -8.41 16.17 16.19
N THR A 161 -8.39 15.40 15.09
CA THR A 161 -9.49 14.48 14.73
C THR A 161 -9.36 13.09 15.37
N GLY A 162 -8.19 12.72 15.89
CA GLY A 162 -7.89 11.36 16.34
C GLY A 162 -7.67 10.36 15.20
N THR A 163 -7.77 10.80 13.93
CA THR A 163 -7.38 10.00 12.77
C THR A 163 -5.86 9.90 12.69
N THR A 164 -5.34 8.69 12.49
CA THR A 164 -3.89 8.46 12.38
C THR A 164 -3.49 8.13 10.96
N VAL A 165 -2.31 8.60 10.57
CA VAL A 165 -1.71 8.37 9.25
C VAL A 165 -0.33 7.75 9.44
N ASN A 166 -0.11 6.54 8.92
CA ASN A 166 1.16 5.83 9.05
C ASN A 166 1.57 5.20 7.71
N ALA A 167 2.83 4.75 7.62
CA ALA A 167 3.27 3.90 6.52
C ALA A 167 3.92 2.62 7.05
N ILE A 168 3.55 1.48 6.48
CA ILE A 168 4.27 0.23 6.66
C ILE A 168 5.38 0.18 5.62
N VAL A 169 6.57 -0.20 6.04
CA VAL A 169 7.78 -0.22 5.21
C VAL A 169 8.32 -1.65 5.12
N PRO A 170 7.74 -2.48 4.23
CA PRO A 170 8.18 -3.86 4.08
C PRO A 170 9.56 -3.95 3.43
N GLY A 171 10.27 -5.03 3.77
CA GLY A 171 11.37 -5.55 2.99
C GLY A 171 10.90 -6.42 1.83
N PHE A 172 11.54 -7.56 1.65
CA PHE A 172 11.11 -8.57 0.69
C PHE A 172 10.07 -9.50 1.33
N VAL A 173 8.91 -9.65 0.67
CA VAL A 173 7.74 -10.38 1.18
C VAL A 173 7.38 -11.47 0.19
N GLU A 174 7.05 -12.67 0.68
CA GLU A 174 6.61 -13.80 -0.11
C GLU A 174 5.25 -13.52 -0.76
N THR A 175 5.27 -12.94 -1.94
CA THR A 175 4.09 -12.55 -2.72
C THR A 175 4.24 -13.04 -4.16
N PRO A 176 3.17 -12.99 -4.98
CA PRO A 176 3.27 -13.29 -6.41
C PRO A 176 4.40 -12.54 -7.13
N TRP A 177 4.79 -11.35 -6.69
CA TRP A 177 5.92 -10.58 -7.26
C TRP A 177 7.28 -11.28 -7.12
N GLN A 178 7.39 -12.24 -6.22
CA GLN A 178 8.64 -12.98 -6.00
C GLN A 178 8.69 -14.34 -6.69
N LYS A 179 7.56 -14.83 -7.25
CA LYS A 179 7.47 -16.18 -7.80
C LYS A 179 8.48 -16.46 -8.91
N GLU A 180 8.65 -15.50 -9.82
CA GLU A 180 9.53 -15.64 -10.99
C GLU A 180 10.99 -15.22 -10.73
N LYS A 181 11.28 -14.81 -9.49
CA LYS A 181 12.63 -14.36 -9.13
C LYS A 181 13.60 -15.55 -9.14
N PRO A 182 14.72 -15.49 -9.88
CA PRO A 182 15.73 -16.55 -9.90
C PRO A 182 16.22 -16.87 -8.49
N GLU A 183 16.50 -18.15 -8.24
CA GLU A 183 16.92 -18.63 -6.91
C GLU A 183 18.22 -17.95 -6.43
N GLU A 184 19.16 -17.71 -7.32
CA GLU A 184 20.39 -16.98 -7.00
C GLU A 184 20.10 -15.58 -6.42
N ILE A 185 19.13 -14.87 -7.01
CA ILE A 185 18.72 -13.55 -6.53
C ILE A 185 18.04 -13.66 -5.17
N LYS A 186 17.19 -14.67 -4.95
CA LYS A 186 16.57 -14.93 -3.64
C LYS A 186 17.64 -15.18 -2.58
N GLN A 187 18.61 -16.06 -2.86
CA GLN A 187 19.71 -16.36 -1.95
C GLN A 187 20.56 -15.12 -1.64
N ASN A 188 20.81 -14.26 -2.63
CA ASN A 188 21.50 -13.00 -2.40
C ASN A 188 20.71 -12.07 -1.45
N ILE A 189 19.38 -12.00 -1.59
CA ILE A 189 18.52 -11.24 -0.70
C ILE A 189 18.53 -11.83 0.71
N TYR A 190 18.45 -13.16 0.84
CA TYR A 190 18.50 -13.85 2.13
C TYR A 190 19.80 -13.53 2.87
N ARG A 191 20.95 -13.56 2.17
CA ARG A 191 22.25 -13.18 2.78
C ARG A 191 22.29 -11.74 3.28
N LYS A 192 21.51 -10.82 2.66
CA LYS A 192 21.41 -9.40 3.04
C LYS A 192 20.35 -9.13 4.10
N THR A 193 19.54 -10.11 4.43
CA THR A 193 18.49 -10.01 5.46
C THR A 193 19.00 -10.72 6.72
N ALA A 194 18.96 -10.08 7.87
CA ALA A 194 19.47 -10.70 9.11
C ALA A 194 18.70 -11.98 9.50
N ILE A 195 17.41 -12.08 9.10
CA ILE A 195 16.56 -13.26 9.34
C ILE A 195 16.76 -14.34 8.24
N HIS A 196 17.47 -14.04 7.15
CA HIS A 196 17.81 -14.97 6.04
C HIS A 196 16.62 -15.60 5.30
N ARG A 197 15.49 -14.91 5.22
CA ARG A 197 14.32 -15.29 4.43
C ARG A 197 13.50 -14.08 4.03
N PHE A 198 12.53 -14.26 3.15
CA PHE A 198 11.45 -13.28 2.96
C PHE A 198 10.50 -13.28 4.17
N ALA A 199 9.86 -12.16 4.41
CA ALA A 199 8.72 -12.10 5.32
C ALA A 199 7.53 -12.84 4.72
N SER A 200 6.69 -13.45 5.54
CA SER A 200 5.37 -13.89 5.11
C SER A 200 4.44 -12.67 4.95
N VAL A 201 3.34 -12.84 4.23
CA VAL A 201 2.31 -11.78 4.13
C VAL A 201 1.73 -11.47 5.51
N GLU A 202 1.51 -12.49 6.34
CA GLU A 202 0.95 -12.37 7.69
C GLU A 202 1.84 -11.53 8.61
N GLU A 203 3.16 -11.71 8.55
CA GLU A 203 4.12 -10.90 9.33
C GLU A 203 4.04 -9.41 8.99
N VAL A 204 3.78 -9.09 7.72
CA VAL A 204 3.57 -7.70 7.29
C VAL A 204 2.19 -7.19 7.69
N VAL A 205 1.14 -8.01 7.57
CA VAL A 205 -0.24 -7.68 7.96
C VAL A 205 -0.34 -7.36 9.45
N ASP A 206 0.46 -7.98 10.30
CA ASP A 206 0.51 -7.69 11.74
C ASP A 206 0.91 -6.22 12.02
N ALA A 207 1.77 -5.65 11.20
CA ALA A 207 2.11 -4.22 11.33
C ALA A 207 0.93 -3.30 10.95
N TYR A 208 0.12 -3.69 9.96
CA TYR A 208 -1.14 -2.97 9.66
C TYR A 208 -2.12 -3.10 10.81
N ARG A 209 -2.29 -4.30 11.37
CA ARG A 209 -3.13 -4.54 12.55
C ARG A 209 -2.71 -3.66 13.71
N PHE A 210 -1.42 -3.59 13.99
CA PHE A 210 -0.85 -2.73 15.02
C PHE A 210 -1.22 -1.25 14.82
N CYS A 211 -1.07 -0.71 13.60
CA CYS A 211 -1.44 0.67 13.31
C CYS A 211 -2.97 0.92 13.40
N ILE A 212 -3.79 -0.07 13.07
CA ILE A 212 -5.25 0.03 13.15
C ILE A 212 -5.72 0.03 14.60
N GLU A 213 -5.13 -0.81 15.45
CA GLU A 213 -5.56 -1.01 16.82
C GLU A 213 -4.97 0.00 17.81
N ASN A 214 -3.80 0.54 17.52
CA ASN A 214 -3.13 1.51 18.40
C ASN A 214 -3.38 2.96 17.96
N PRO A 215 -4.27 3.68 18.64
CA PRO A 215 -4.64 5.06 18.28
C PRO A 215 -3.54 6.09 18.58
N PHE A 216 -2.44 5.71 19.20
CA PHE A 216 -1.33 6.60 19.53
C PHE A 216 -0.17 6.52 18.53
N VAL A 217 -0.21 5.55 17.59
CA VAL A 217 0.75 5.44 16.50
C VAL A 217 0.33 6.33 15.36
N ASN A 218 1.03 7.43 15.15
CA ASN A 218 0.74 8.43 14.13
C ASN A 218 2.01 9.03 13.54
N GLY A 219 2.05 9.27 12.23
CA GLY A 219 3.21 9.81 11.51
C GLY A 219 4.40 8.85 11.42
N SER A 220 4.20 7.57 11.71
CA SER A 220 5.27 6.59 11.86
C SER A 220 5.54 5.82 10.57
N LEU A 221 6.81 5.47 10.37
CA LEU A 221 7.27 4.48 9.39
C LEU A 221 7.55 3.18 10.14
N ILE A 222 6.74 2.16 9.94
CA ILE A 222 6.89 0.87 10.61
C ILE A 222 7.65 -0.09 9.69
N GLU A 223 8.92 -0.30 9.97
CA GLU A 223 9.77 -1.19 9.19
C GLU A 223 9.51 -2.66 9.53
N VAL A 224 9.23 -3.46 8.48
CA VAL A 224 9.08 -4.93 8.55
C VAL A 224 9.99 -5.52 7.47
N ASN A 225 11.30 -5.45 7.68
CA ASN A 225 12.32 -5.75 6.68
C ASN A 225 13.30 -6.87 7.08
N GLY A 226 13.12 -7.48 8.25
CA GLY A 226 13.96 -8.59 8.71
C GLY A 226 15.42 -8.21 8.94
N GLY A 227 15.72 -6.91 9.21
CA GLY A 227 17.07 -6.41 9.36
C GLY A 227 17.85 -6.37 8.03
N TYR A 228 17.16 -6.13 6.91
CA TYR A 228 17.82 -5.94 5.62
C TYR A 228 18.78 -4.74 5.67
N SER A 229 19.93 -4.86 5.05
CA SER A 229 20.98 -3.82 4.98
C SER A 229 21.76 -3.55 6.28
N TYR A 230 21.56 -4.30 7.33
CA TYR A 230 22.46 -4.23 8.51
C TYR A 230 23.72 -5.10 8.36
N LYS A 231 24.02 -5.54 7.11
CA LYS A 231 25.25 -6.27 6.75
C LYS A 231 26.03 -5.50 5.69
#